data_44b47db404604e8ddc8c309bcb3f2ac0
#
_entry.id   44b47db404604e8ddc8c309bcb3f2ac0
#
_cell.length_a   1.000
_cell.length_b   1.000
_cell.length_c   1.000
_cell.angle_alpha   90.00
_cell.angle_beta   90.00
_cell.angle_gamma   90.00
#
_symmetry.space_group_name_H-M   'P 1'
#
loop_
_entity.id
_entity.type
_entity.pdbx_description
1 polymer ?
#
loop_
_entity_poly.entity_id
_entity_poly.type
_entity_poly.pdbx_seq_one_letter_code
_entity_poly.pdbx_strand_id
1 'polypeptide(L)'
;MKFYKILLPALFIGASLFGQNPDSVMIRKIYDEALANGHAYKNLEYLCKKIGPRLSGSENAQKSVEWTKKLMEDYGFDKVYLQELMVPVWERGEKEEAYIIEGKTKILVPIAALGGSIA
;
A
#
# COMPACT_ATOMS: atom_id res chain seq x y z
N MET A 1 32.66 -50.88 -36.28
CA MET A 1 32.33 -50.68 -34.85
C MET A 1 32.96 -49.42 -34.22
N LYS A 2 32.89 -48.23 -34.84
CA LYS A 2 33.48 -46.98 -34.26
C LYS A 2 32.51 -45.80 -34.21
N PHE A 3 31.30 -45.93 -34.78
CA PHE A 3 30.32 -44.81 -34.84
C PHE A 3 29.54 -44.54 -33.54
N TYR A 4 29.36 -45.51 -32.67
CA TYR A 4 28.63 -45.33 -31.39
C TYR A 4 29.39 -44.53 -30.35
N LYS A 5 30.74 -44.39 -30.47
CA LYS A 5 31.55 -43.57 -29.57
C LYS A 5 31.37 -42.07 -29.80
N ILE A 6 30.84 -41.67 -30.95
CA ILE A 6 30.56 -40.27 -31.30
C ILE A 6 29.10 -39.92 -31.03
N LEU A 7 28.19 -40.91 -31.10
CA LEU A 7 26.76 -40.72 -30.89
C LEU A 7 26.40 -40.40 -29.42
N LEU A 8 27.13 -40.98 -28.46
CA LEU A 8 26.88 -40.79 -27.03
C LEU A 8 27.14 -39.35 -26.53
N PRO A 9 28.29 -38.67 -26.88
CA PRO A 9 28.48 -37.28 -26.50
C PRO A 9 27.55 -36.31 -27.24
N ALA A 10 27.13 -36.61 -28.48
CA ALA A 10 26.18 -35.77 -29.22
C ALA A 10 24.77 -35.75 -28.58
N LEU A 11 24.37 -36.84 -27.94
CA LEU A 11 23.10 -36.92 -27.22
C LEU A 11 23.10 -36.04 -25.95
N PHE A 12 24.23 -35.87 -25.29
CA PHE A 12 24.37 -35.03 -24.09
C PHE A 12 24.36 -33.55 -24.43
N ILE A 13 24.81 -33.13 -25.60
CA ILE A 13 24.80 -31.71 -26.01
C ILE A 13 23.37 -31.24 -26.33
N GLY A 14 22.48 -32.12 -26.78
CA GLY A 14 21.08 -31.80 -27.05
C GLY A 14 20.23 -31.52 -25.80
N ALA A 15 20.60 -32.06 -24.65
CA ALA A 15 19.84 -31.89 -23.42
C ALA A 15 20.02 -30.49 -22.76
N SER A 16 21.04 -29.71 -23.15
CA SER A 16 21.32 -28.39 -22.62
C SER A 16 20.55 -27.26 -23.33
N LEU A 17 19.77 -27.56 -24.35
CA LEU A 17 19.03 -26.59 -25.16
C LEU A 17 17.57 -26.37 -24.69
N PHE A 18 17.16 -26.94 -23.58
CA PHE A 18 15.89 -26.56 -22.96
C PHE A 18 16.07 -25.16 -22.34
N GLY A 19 15.87 -24.17 -23.18
CA GLY A 19 15.99 -22.77 -22.85
C GLY A 19 15.15 -22.43 -21.63
N GLN A 20 15.69 -21.58 -20.78
CA GLN A 20 14.94 -21.01 -19.66
C GLN A 20 13.64 -20.43 -20.20
N ASN A 21 12.51 -20.84 -19.62
CA ASN A 21 11.22 -20.26 -19.96
C ASN A 21 11.32 -18.73 -19.77
N PRO A 22 11.04 -17.91 -20.80
CA PRO A 22 11.14 -16.46 -20.73
C PRO A 22 10.32 -15.87 -19.58
N ASP A 23 9.22 -16.50 -19.23
CA ASP A 23 8.38 -16.10 -18.10
C ASP A 23 9.11 -16.27 -16.77
N SER A 24 9.86 -17.37 -16.60
CA SER A 24 10.65 -17.59 -15.38
C SER A 24 11.76 -16.53 -15.20
N VAL A 25 12.38 -16.12 -16.30
CA VAL A 25 13.38 -15.05 -16.29
C VAL A 25 12.74 -13.71 -15.94
N MET A 26 11.57 -13.44 -16.51
CA MET A 26 10.84 -12.19 -16.21
C MET A 26 10.36 -12.16 -14.76
N ILE A 27 9.76 -13.24 -14.28
CA ILE A 27 9.33 -13.35 -12.87
C ILE A 27 10.52 -13.12 -11.93
N ARG A 28 11.67 -13.73 -12.23
CA ARG A 28 12.88 -13.53 -11.42
C ARG A 28 13.30 -12.07 -11.39
N LYS A 29 13.31 -11.37 -12.51
CA LYS A 29 13.64 -9.94 -12.56
C LYS A 29 12.69 -9.09 -11.72
N ILE A 30 11.39 -9.41 -11.74
CA ILE A 30 10.38 -8.72 -10.90
C ILE A 30 10.69 -8.93 -9.41
N TYR A 31 11.02 -10.17 -9.02
CA TYR A 31 11.40 -10.47 -7.64
C TYR A 31 12.67 -9.75 -7.22
N ASP A 32 13.71 -9.81 -8.03
CA ASP A 32 15.00 -9.19 -7.74
C ASP A 32 14.84 -7.66 -7.58
N GLU A 33 14.04 -7.03 -8.47
CA GLU A 33 13.72 -5.60 -8.37
C GLU A 33 12.92 -5.27 -7.11
N ALA A 34 11.88 -6.04 -6.80
CA ALA A 34 11.06 -5.81 -5.62
C ALA A 34 11.84 -5.96 -4.31
N LEU A 35 12.80 -6.90 -4.26
CA LEU A 35 13.63 -7.13 -3.06
C LEU A 35 14.77 -6.12 -2.94
N ALA A 36 15.41 -5.73 -4.05
CA ALA A 36 16.56 -4.83 -4.03
C ALA A 36 16.14 -3.35 -3.94
N ASN A 37 15.09 -2.96 -4.66
CA ASN A 37 14.67 -1.58 -4.86
C ASN A 37 13.23 -1.30 -4.37
N GLY A 38 12.68 -2.15 -3.51
CA GLY A 38 11.31 -1.99 -3.01
C GLY A 38 11.11 -0.70 -2.21
N HIS A 39 10.15 0.12 -2.64
CA HIS A 39 9.82 1.40 -2.00
C HIS A 39 8.64 1.32 -1.04
N ALA A 40 7.95 0.19 -0.96
CA ALA A 40 6.70 0.04 -0.21
C ALA A 40 6.81 0.48 1.26
N TYR A 41 7.88 0.06 1.94
CA TYR A 41 8.12 0.44 3.34
C TYR A 41 8.33 1.95 3.51
N LYS A 42 9.15 2.56 2.67
CA LYS A 42 9.42 4.01 2.72
C LYS A 42 8.16 4.82 2.44
N ASN A 43 7.35 4.37 1.48
CA ASN A 43 6.07 5.00 1.15
C ASN A 43 5.09 4.90 2.32
N LEU A 44 4.98 3.73 2.95
CA LEU A 44 4.15 3.55 4.13
C LEU A 44 4.65 4.39 5.30
N GLU A 45 5.96 4.45 5.53
CA GLU A 45 6.57 5.28 6.56
C GLU A 45 6.22 6.76 6.36
N TYR A 46 6.31 7.26 5.14
CA TYR A 46 5.94 8.63 4.82
C TYR A 46 4.45 8.90 5.11
N LEU A 47 3.56 8.03 4.63
CA LEU A 47 2.12 8.14 4.90
C LEU A 47 1.80 8.15 6.39
N CYS A 48 2.46 7.30 7.18
CA CYS A 48 2.19 7.20 8.61
C CYS A 48 2.84 8.32 9.42
N LYS A 49 4.09 8.68 9.14
CA LYS A 49 4.87 9.62 9.97
C LYS A 49 4.77 11.07 9.50
N LYS A 50 4.57 11.33 8.20
CA LYS A 50 4.53 12.70 7.66
C LYS A 50 3.12 13.19 7.41
N ILE A 51 2.23 12.36 6.91
CA ILE A 51 0.83 12.73 6.69
C ILE A 51 -0.04 12.41 7.91
N GLY A 52 0.14 11.22 8.51
CA GLY A 52 -0.58 10.82 9.71
C GLY A 52 -1.97 10.24 9.44
N PRO A 53 -2.93 10.37 10.39
CA PRO A 53 -4.28 9.84 10.26
C PRO A 53 -5.00 10.45 9.04
N ARG A 54 -5.70 9.61 8.27
CA ARG A 54 -6.34 9.99 6.99
C ARG A 54 -7.79 9.55 6.98
N LEU A 55 -8.59 10.14 7.85
CA LEU A 55 -10.03 9.91 7.84
C LEU A 55 -10.62 10.43 6.53
N SER A 56 -11.66 9.74 6.04
CA SER A 56 -12.39 10.14 4.85
C SER A 56 -12.79 11.61 4.90
N GLY A 57 -12.47 12.37 3.84
CA GLY A 57 -12.77 13.80 3.73
C GLY A 57 -11.87 14.73 4.57
N SER A 58 -10.92 14.21 5.34
CA SER A 58 -9.99 15.05 6.11
C SER A 58 -8.92 15.69 5.22
N GLU A 59 -8.33 16.79 5.71
CA GLU A 59 -7.19 17.45 5.05
C GLU A 59 -6.01 16.49 4.83
N ASN A 60 -5.75 15.60 5.77
CA ASN A 60 -4.69 14.59 5.60
C ASN A 60 -5.04 13.53 4.55
N ALA A 61 -6.32 13.21 4.35
CA ALA A 61 -6.75 12.37 3.24
C ALA A 61 -6.44 13.06 1.91
N GLN A 62 -6.76 14.33 1.76
CA GLN A 62 -6.44 15.11 0.57
C GLN A 62 -4.93 15.18 0.32
N LYS A 63 -4.12 15.49 1.34
CA LYS A 63 -2.66 15.49 1.24
C LYS A 63 -2.10 14.13 0.78
N SER A 64 -2.70 13.03 1.23
CA SER A 64 -2.27 11.69 0.81
C SER A 64 -2.60 11.41 -0.65
N VAL A 65 -3.73 11.88 -1.15
CA VAL A 65 -4.11 11.77 -2.56
C VAL A 65 -3.13 12.53 -3.45
N GLU A 66 -2.83 13.77 -3.12
CA GLU A 66 -1.90 14.61 -3.88
C GLU A 66 -0.47 14.03 -3.87
N TRP A 67 -0.01 13.58 -2.71
CA TRP A 67 1.29 12.93 -2.58
C TRP A 67 1.36 11.63 -3.40
N THR A 68 0.31 10.80 -3.34
CA THR A 68 0.28 9.53 -4.09
C THR A 68 0.24 9.79 -5.60
N LYS A 69 -0.50 10.80 -6.05
CA LYS A 69 -0.51 11.21 -7.46
C LYS A 69 0.91 11.56 -7.91
N LYS A 70 1.58 12.44 -7.18
CA LYS A 70 2.96 12.82 -7.49
C LYS A 70 3.91 11.62 -7.49
N LEU A 71 3.78 10.72 -6.53
CA LEU A 71 4.59 9.50 -6.45
C LEU A 71 4.42 8.60 -7.68
N MET A 72 3.20 8.45 -8.18
CA MET A 72 2.92 7.69 -9.39
C MET A 72 3.53 8.36 -10.63
N GLU A 73 3.46 9.69 -10.71
CA GLU A 73 4.11 10.47 -11.77
C GLU A 73 5.64 10.29 -11.72
N ASP A 74 6.24 10.34 -10.54
CA ASP A 74 7.67 10.14 -10.31
C ASP A 74 8.12 8.69 -10.65
N TYR A 75 7.22 7.71 -10.56
CA TYR A 75 7.48 6.32 -10.99
C TYR A 75 7.33 6.12 -12.51
N GLY A 76 6.95 7.15 -13.26
CA GLY A 76 6.87 7.11 -14.71
C GLY A 76 5.68 6.35 -15.26
N PHE A 77 4.55 6.33 -14.55
CA PHE A 77 3.30 5.80 -15.10
C PHE A 77 2.84 6.66 -16.28
N ASP A 78 2.43 6.03 -17.37
CA ASP A 78 2.02 6.70 -18.62
C ASP A 78 0.85 7.67 -18.44
N LYS A 79 -0.03 7.38 -17.49
CA LYS A 79 -1.20 8.22 -17.21
C LYS A 79 -1.56 8.18 -15.73
N VAL A 80 -1.53 9.32 -15.08
CA VAL A 80 -1.97 9.50 -13.70
C VAL A 80 -3.06 10.59 -13.66
N TYR A 81 -4.21 10.28 -13.10
CA TYR A 81 -5.30 11.24 -12.97
C TYR A 81 -6.06 11.01 -11.65
N LEU A 82 -6.70 12.03 -11.15
CA LEU A 82 -7.60 11.98 -10.01
C LEU A 82 -9.03 11.82 -10.50
N GLN A 83 -9.78 10.95 -9.85
CA GLN A 83 -11.22 10.82 -10.04
C GLN A 83 -11.93 11.47 -8.86
N GLU A 84 -12.79 12.43 -9.13
CA GLU A 84 -13.63 13.06 -8.13
C GLU A 84 -14.69 12.07 -7.64
N LEU A 85 -14.87 12.03 -6.33
CA LEU A 85 -15.92 11.22 -5.70
C LEU A 85 -16.40 11.90 -4.41
N MET A 86 -17.67 11.70 -4.11
CA MET A 86 -18.28 12.17 -2.87
C MET A 86 -18.05 11.14 -1.76
N VAL A 87 -17.53 11.58 -0.63
CA VAL A 87 -17.27 10.74 0.53
C VAL A 87 -17.95 11.33 1.77
N PRO A 88 -18.44 10.48 2.69
CA PRO A 88 -18.94 10.98 3.97
C PRO A 88 -17.77 11.55 4.79
N VAL A 89 -18.01 12.71 5.38
CA VAL A 89 -17.06 13.38 6.27
C VAL A 89 -17.67 13.36 7.67
N TRP A 90 -16.88 12.96 8.64
CA TRP A 90 -17.22 13.07 10.06
C TRP A 90 -16.04 13.67 10.81
N GLU A 91 -16.29 14.76 11.49
CA GLU A 91 -15.32 15.43 12.36
C GLU A 91 -15.82 15.38 13.79
N ARG A 92 -14.91 15.11 14.70
CA ARG A 92 -15.21 15.19 16.12
C ARG A 92 -15.36 16.64 16.50
N GLY A 93 -16.49 16.97 17.10
CA GLY A 93 -16.77 18.29 17.66
C GLY A 93 -15.95 18.59 18.93
N GLU A 94 -16.49 19.41 19.77
CA GLU A 94 -15.92 19.71 21.09
C GLU A 94 -15.90 18.45 21.96
N LYS A 95 -15.13 18.53 23.06
CA LYS A 95 -15.03 17.41 24.01
C LYS A 95 -16.38 17.14 24.64
N GLU A 96 -16.83 15.90 24.52
CA GLU A 96 -18.08 15.43 25.10
C GLU A 96 -17.99 15.40 26.63
N GLU A 97 -19.05 15.83 27.29
CA GLU A 97 -19.14 15.81 28.75
C GLU A 97 -20.42 15.09 29.19
N ALA A 98 -20.31 14.22 30.17
CA ALA A 98 -21.45 13.61 30.83
C ALA A 98 -21.30 13.73 32.34
N TYR A 99 -22.43 13.83 33.02
CA TYR A 99 -22.47 13.99 34.47
C TYR A 99 -23.49 13.02 35.08
N ILE A 100 -23.09 12.39 36.18
CA ILE A 100 -24.04 11.74 37.08
C ILE A 100 -24.56 12.83 38.02
N ILE A 101 -25.88 12.96 38.13
CA ILE A 101 -26.53 13.95 39.04
C ILE A 101 -27.03 13.18 40.26
N GLU A 102 -26.49 13.46 41.41
CA GLU A 102 -26.88 12.87 42.67
C GLU A 102 -27.31 14.02 43.65
N GLY A 103 -28.60 14.22 43.72
CA GLY A 103 -29.16 15.38 44.44
C GLY A 103 -28.71 16.70 43.86
N LYS A 104 -27.87 17.44 44.57
CA LYS A 104 -27.29 18.73 44.14
C LYS A 104 -25.86 18.58 43.59
N THR A 105 -25.31 17.40 43.60
CA THR A 105 -23.93 17.13 43.20
C THR A 105 -23.88 16.70 41.76
N LYS A 106 -22.96 17.24 40.97
CA LYS A 106 -22.61 16.80 39.61
C LYS A 106 -21.24 16.12 39.66
N ILE A 107 -21.18 14.89 39.20
CA ILE A 107 -19.96 14.08 39.09
C ILE A 107 -19.65 13.91 37.62
N LEU A 108 -18.53 14.48 37.15
CA LEU A 108 -18.07 14.33 35.77
C LEU A 108 -17.68 12.85 35.48
N VAL A 109 -18.20 12.29 34.41
CA VAL A 109 -17.91 10.95 33.97
C VAL A 109 -17.11 11.03 32.67
N PRO A 110 -15.94 10.36 32.55
CA PRO A 110 -15.18 10.32 31.32
C PRO A 110 -15.96 9.54 30.25
N ILE A 111 -16.28 10.21 29.16
CA ILE A 111 -16.94 9.61 27.99
C ILE A 111 -16.23 9.99 26.71
N ALA A 112 -16.51 9.25 25.64
CA ALA A 112 -16.14 9.61 24.29
C ALA A 112 -17.23 9.15 23.32
N ALA A 113 -17.59 10.03 22.39
CA ALA A 113 -18.53 9.68 21.32
C ALA A 113 -17.86 8.68 20.34
N LEU A 114 -18.68 7.76 19.82
CA LEU A 114 -18.24 6.89 18.75
C LEU A 114 -18.15 7.67 17.45
N GLY A 115 -17.19 7.30 16.60
CA GLY A 115 -17.07 7.86 15.26
C GLY A 115 -18.36 7.64 14.46
N GLY A 116 -18.82 8.69 13.76
CA GLY A 116 -20.08 8.67 13.01
C GLY A 116 -21.33 8.93 13.83
N SER A 117 -21.22 9.18 15.15
CA SER A 117 -22.39 9.62 15.95
C SER A 117 -22.84 11.01 15.51
N ILE A 118 -24.17 11.22 15.53
CA ILE A 118 -24.82 12.51 15.30
C ILE A 118 -25.36 13.04 16.63
N ALA A 119 -25.31 14.35 16.77
CA ALA A 119 -25.88 15.06 17.92
C ALA A 119 -27.42 15.10 17.82
#